data_1b20507fd5b67b1a15b16aac3d5b1c18
#
_entry.id   1b20507fd5b67b1a15b16aac3d5b1c18
#
_cell.length_a   1.000
_cell.length_b   1.000
_cell.length_c   1.000
_cell.angle_alpha   90.00
_cell.angle_beta   90.00
_cell.angle_gamma   90.00
#
_symmetry.space_group_name_H-M   'P 1'
#
loop_
_entity.id
_entity.type
_entity.pdbx_description
1 polymer ?
#
loop_
_entity_poly.entity_id
_entity_poly.type
_entity_poly.pdbx_seq_one_letter_code
_entity_poly.pdbx_strand_id
1 'polypeptide(L)'
;MKKIVKRTRKYKKGSRLHSVYDGGSAFIKGGFGCIFKPALQCKENSIPVRKNYVSKLIKTKYGKREYTYVYNIKKKISHLPESIKKYFLLDSITICTPGQLSTDDKKNIEDVCDNILSEVSDGASDGHVNSKNINNNLDKFKIINMPELSISLTNYIKKTKITPIEIIRINNIIIEYISNVIPELYKNGVIHGDIKADNLMFDHSNGNLLLIDWGLSYL
;
A
#
# COMPACT_ATOMS: atom_id res chain seq x y z
N MET A 1 30.60 22.05 59.65
CA MET A 1 29.46 21.19 59.32
C MET A 1 28.60 21.79 58.23
N LYS A 2 28.68 21.29 57.00
CA LYS A 2 27.88 21.80 55.88
C LYS A 2 26.64 20.90 55.70
N LYS A 3 25.45 21.49 55.82
CA LYS A 3 24.16 20.79 55.63
C LYS A 3 23.95 20.50 54.14
N ILE A 4 23.83 19.22 53.78
CA ILE A 4 23.47 18.77 52.43
C ILE A 4 21.94 18.80 52.34
N VAL A 5 21.40 19.69 51.47
CA VAL A 5 19.98 19.76 51.13
C VAL A 5 19.72 18.78 50.01
N LYS A 6 19.02 17.68 50.29
CA LYS A 6 18.52 16.74 49.26
C LYS A 6 17.33 17.35 48.54
N ARG A 7 17.49 17.72 47.27
CA ARG A 7 16.39 18.07 46.37
C ARG A 7 15.74 16.80 45.79
N THR A 8 14.56 16.49 46.28
CA THR A 8 13.70 15.46 45.67
C THR A 8 13.10 16.00 44.37
N ARG A 9 13.49 15.41 43.23
CA ARG A 9 12.82 15.65 41.95
C ARG A 9 11.47 14.94 41.97
N LYS A 10 10.37 15.68 41.97
CA LYS A 10 9.03 15.18 41.66
C LYS A 10 8.99 14.83 40.17
N TYR A 11 8.85 13.53 39.87
CA TYR A 11 8.51 13.08 38.50
C TYR A 11 7.08 13.55 38.20
N LYS A 12 6.92 14.46 37.21
CA LYS A 12 5.64 14.73 36.60
C LYS A 12 5.22 13.47 35.84
N LYS A 13 4.06 12.90 36.17
CA LYS A 13 3.38 11.88 35.36
C LYS A 13 3.27 12.40 33.94
N GLY A 14 3.92 11.69 33.00
CA GLY A 14 3.88 12.02 31.57
C GLY A 14 2.45 12.01 31.09
N SER A 15 2.02 13.13 30.51
CA SER A 15 0.85 13.18 29.63
C SER A 15 1.06 12.14 28.52
N ARG A 16 0.07 11.24 28.32
CA ARG A 16 -0.01 10.41 27.14
C ARG A 16 0.07 11.36 25.94
N LEU A 17 1.20 11.35 25.25
CA LEU A 17 1.29 11.87 23.90
C LEU A 17 0.33 11.04 23.06
N HIS A 18 -0.87 11.54 22.82
CA HIS A 18 -1.61 11.17 21.65
C HIS A 18 -0.68 11.55 20.48
N SER A 19 -0.12 10.56 19.78
CA SER A 19 0.54 10.80 18.50
C SER A 19 -0.52 11.46 17.62
N VAL A 20 -0.32 12.74 17.34
CA VAL A 20 -1.12 13.45 16.33
C VAL A 20 -0.87 12.68 15.04
N TYR A 21 -1.93 12.06 14.53
CA TYR A 21 -1.90 11.44 13.21
C TYR A 21 -1.83 12.57 12.19
N ASP A 22 -0.65 12.76 11.61
CA ASP A 22 -0.49 13.62 10.45
C ASP A 22 -1.08 12.86 9.26
N GLY A 23 -2.25 13.27 8.81
CA GLY A 23 -2.99 12.65 7.71
C GLY A 23 -2.15 12.47 6.45
N GLY A 24 -2.48 11.46 5.64
CA GLY A 24 -1.87 11.22 4.34
C GLY A 24 -2.60 11.96 3.23
N SER A 25 -1.90 12.37 2.18
CA SER A 25 -2.52 12.90 0.98
C SER A 25 -2.56 11.86 -0.14
N ALA A 26 -3.58 11.93 -1.01
CA ALA A 26 -3.61 11.15 -2.24
C ALA A 26 -2.48 11.61 -3.15
N PHE A 27 -1.65 10.68 -3.66
CA PHE A 27 -0.46 11.04 -4.43
C PHE A 27 -0.28 10.24 -5.73
N ILE A 28 -0.92 9.09 -5.90
CA ILE A 28 -0.83 8.28 -7.12
C ILE A 28 -2.22 7.80 -7.51
N LYS A 29 -2.61 8.06 -8.77
CA LYS A 29 -3.79 7.49 -9.41
C LYS A 29 -3.46 6.08 -9.91
N GLY A 30 -4.25 5.09 -9.50
CA GLY A 30 -4.21 3.73 -10.03
C GLY A 30 -5.46 3.41 -10.85
N GLY A 31 -5.44 2.31 -11.63
CA GLY A 31 -6.57 1.92 -12.47
C GLY A 31 -7.87 1.70 -11.71
N PHE A 32 -7.80 1.07 -10.53
CA PHE A 32 -8.98 0.73 -9.71
C PHE A 32 -9.00 1.40 -8.33
N GLY A 33 -8.07 2.34 -8.07
CA GLY A 33 -7.95 2.98 -6.78
C GLY A 33 -6.94 4.10 -6.77
N CYS A 34 -6.73 4.73 -5.64
CA CYS A 34 -5.70 5.75 -5.45
C CYS A 34 -4.89 5.46 -4.17
N ILE A 35 -3.63 5.86 -4.17
CA ILE A 35 -2.69 5.58 -3.10
C ILE A 35 -2.53 6.80 -2.21
N PHE A 36 -2.60 6.56 -0.90
CA PHE A 36 -2.36 7.55 0.15
C PHE A 36 -1.05 7.27 0.87
N LYS A 37 -0.32 8.33 1.15
CA LYS A 37 0.90 8.30 1.95
C LYS A 37 0.92 9.50 2.90
N PRO A 38 1.14 9.26 4.22
CA PRO A 38 1.12 7.97 4.93
C PRO A 38 -0.21 7.23 4.80
N ALA A 39 -0.22 5.97 5.27
CA ALA A 39 -1.41 5.13 5.20
C ALA A 39 -2.60 5.73 5.97
N LEU A 40 -3.80 5.59 5.44
CA LEU A 40 -5.04 6.02 6.07
C LEU A 40 -5.37 5.18 7.32
N GLN A 41 -6.08 5.79 8.28
CA GLN A 41 -6.60 5.07 9.43
C GLN A 41 -7.75 4.13 9.06
N CYS A 42 -7.82 2.99 9.73
CA CYS A 42 -8.98 2.11 9.70
C CYS A 42 -10.07 2.63 10.65
N LYS A 43 -11.33 2.45 10.27
CA LYS A 43 -12.49 2.71 11.15
C LYS A 43 -12.41 1.83 12.40
N GLU A 44 -11.99 0.59 12.21
CA GLU A 44 -11.71 -0.36 13.27
C GLU A 44 -10.33 -0.03 13.86
N ASN A 45 -10.29 0.71 14.98
CA ASN A 45 -9.05 1.16 15.67
C ASN A 45 -8.10 0.02 16.10
N SER A 46 -8.47 -1.24 15.85
CA SER A 46 -7.66 -2.42 16.14
C SER A 46 -6.44 -2.61 15.22
N ILE A 47 -6.43 -1.94 14.06
CA ILE A 47 -5.31 -2.02 13.11
C ILE A 47 -4.51 -0.71 13.21
N PRO A 48 -3.35 -0.70 13.89
CA PRO A 48 -2.55 0.51 14.02
C PRO A 48 -2.01 0.93 12.65
N VAL A 49 -2.06 2.23 12.38
CA VAL A 49 -1.36 2.81 11.23
C VAL A 49 0.14 2.65 11.45
N ARG A 50 0.81 1.94 10.54
CA ARG A 50 2.26 1.75 10.61
C ARG A 50 2.94 2.88 9.84
N LYS A 51 3.98 3.47 10.43
CA LYS A 51 4.93 4.32 9.70
C LYS A 51 5.40 3.55 8.49
N ASN A 52 5.77 3.93 7.44
CA ASN A 52 6.25 3.18 6.26
C ASN A 52 5.19 2.24 5.62
N TYR A 53 3.93 2.61 5.75
CA TYR A 53 2.83 1.97 5.03
C TYR A 53 2.13 2.99 4.14
N VAL A 54 1.55 2.48 3.06
CA VAL A 54 0.64 3.20 2.18
C VAL A 54 -0.73 2.53 2.18
N SER A 55 -1.76 3.29 1.85
CA SER A 55 -3.12 2.77 1.67
C SER A 55 -3.57 2.92 0.24
N LYS A 56 -4.06 1.84 -0.37
CA LYS A 56 -4.84 1.88 -1.62
C LYS A 56 -6.31 2.05 -1.27
N LEU A 57 -6.87 3.25 -1.49
CA LEU A 57 -8.31 3.49 -1.38
C LEU A 57 -8.97 2.96 -2.65
N ILE A 58 -9.98 2.12 -2.49
CA ILE A 58 -10.60 1.36 -3.56
C ILE A 58 -12.08 1.11 -3.23
N LYS A 59 -12.95 0.97 -4.23
CA LYS A 59 -14.35 0.60 -4.00
C LYS A 59 -14.47 -0.74 -3.30
N THR A 60 -15.43 -0.87 -2.40
CA THR A 60 -15.63 -2.05 -1.56
C THR A 60 -15.64 -3.37 -2.35
N LYS A 61 -16.32 -3.40 -3.50
CA LYS A 61 -16.38 -4.58 -4.37
C LYS A 61 -15.00 -5.03 -4.87
N TYR A 62 -14.23 -4.09 -5.38
CA TYR A 62 -12.90 -4.38 -5.93
C TYR A 62 -11.87 -4.65 -4.83
N GLY A 63 -11.93 -3.91 -3.73
CA GLY A 63 -11.02 -4.10 -2.60
C GLY A 63 -11.14 -5.48 -1.96
N LYS A 64 -12.39 -5.96 -1.74
CA LYS A 64 -12.63 -7.31 -1.23
C LYS A 64 -12.08 -8.36 -2.20
N ARG A 65 -12.31 -8.19 -3.51
CA ARG A 65 -11.83 -9.12 -4.53
C ARG A 65 -10.31 -9.17 -4.56
N GLU A 66 -9.64 -8.01 -4.63
CA GLU A 66 -8.17 -7.92 -4.65
C GLU A 66 -7.55 -8.55 -3.40
N TYR A 67 -8.08 -8.25 -2.22
CA TYR A 67 -7.59 -8.84 -0.98
C TYR A 67 -7.79 -10.37 -0.93
N THR A 68 -8.92 -10.87 -1.44
CA THR A 68 -9.18 -12.31 -1.53
C THR A 68 -8.17 -12.99 -2.47
N TYR A 69 -7.82 -12.37 -3.59
CA TYR A 69 -6.78 -12.88 -4.47
C TYR A 69 -5.42 -12.94 -3.76
N VAL A 70 -5.00 -11.86 -3.12
CA VAL A 70 -3.73 -11.83 -2.34
C VAL A 70 -3.71 -12.97 -1.32
N TYR A 71 -4.78 -13.15 -0.54
CA TYR A 71 -4.88 -14.22 0.46
C TYR A 71 -4.78 -15.61 -0.16
N ASN A 72 -5.53 -15.87 -1.23
CA ASN A 72 -5.54 -17.17 -1.90
C ASN A 72 -4.21 -17.48 -2.59
N ILE A 73 -3.60 -16.49 -3.24
CA ILE A 73 -2.28 -16.62 -3.85
C ILE A 73 -1.24 -16.96 -2.78
N LYS A 74 -1.20 -16.19 -1.68
CA LYS A 74 -0.29 -16.45 -0.56
C LYS A 74 -0.42 -17.86 -0.03
N LYS A 75 -1.65 -18.35 0.17
CA LYS A 75 -1.92 -19.72 0.60
C LYS A 75 -1.41 -20.74 -0.42
N LYS A 76 -1.67 -20.50 -1.70
CA LYS A 76 -1.35 -21.42 -2.80
C LYS A 76 0.15 -21.60 -3.00
N ILE A 77 0.93 -20.53 -2.81
CA ILE A 77 2.41 -20.54 -2.96
C ILE A 77 3.17 -20.63 -1.63
N SER A 78 2.46 -20.91 -0.52
CA SER A 78 3.10 -20.94 0.82
C SER A 78 4.25 -21.94 0.94
N HIS A 79 4.20 -23.04 0.17
CA HIS A 79 5.21 -24.10 0.15
C HIS A 79 6.44 -23.75 -0.70
N LEU A 80 6.39 -22.69 -1.50
CA LEU A 80 7.56 -22.27 -2.30
C LEU A 80 8.70 -21.78 -1.39
N PRO A 81 9.95 -21.96 -1.83
CA PRO A 81 11.08 -21.48 -1.04
C PRO A 81 11.13 -19.95 -0.97
N GLU A 82 11.75 -19.42 0.08
CA GLU A 82 11.91 -17.96 0.29
C GLU A 82 12.67 -17.29 -0.87
N SER A 83 13.55 -18.03 -1.56
CA SER A 83 14.24 -17.55 -2.77
C SER A 83 13.29 -17.12 -3.89
N ILE A 84 12.08 -17.69 -3.93
CA ILE A 84 11.01 -17.32 -4.88
C ILE A 84 10.02 -16.34 -4.22
N LYS A 85 9.56 -16.61 -2.98
CA LYS A 85 8.56 -15.77 -2.30
C LYS A 85 9.04 -14.34 -2.09
N LYS A 86 10.34 -14.10 -1.93
CA LYS A 86 10.94 -12.76 -1.78
C LYS A 86 10.66 -11.79 -2.93
N TYR A 87 10.15 -12.27 -4.06
CA TYR A 87 9.80 -11.46 -5.24
C TYR A 87 8.34 -10.97 -5.23
N PHE A 88 7.56 -11.31 -4.21
CA PHE A 88 6.13 -10.97 -4.15
C PHE A 88 5.80 -10.15 -2.92
N LEU A 89 5.08 -9.06 -3.11
CA LEU A 89 4.45 -8.34 -1.99
C LEU A 89 3.10 -9.01 -1.69
N LEU A 90 3.11 -9.98 -0.79
CA LEU A 90 1.92 -10.70 -0.32
C LEU A 90 1.78 -10.70 1.20
N ASP A 91 2.87 -10.38 1.90
CA ASP A 91 2.89 -10.30 3.35
C ASP A 91 2.55 -8.90 3.85
N SER A 92 2.05 -8.84 5.09
CA SER A 92 1.76 -7.58 5.78
C SER A 92 0.72 -6.69 5.07
N ILE A 93 -0.09 -7.29 4.17
CA ILE A 93 -1.22 -6.63 3.53
C ILE A 93 -2.46 -6.83 4.41
N THR A 94 -3.18 -5.76 4.70
CA THR A 94 -4.42 -5.79 5.47
C THR A 94 -5.52 -5.02 4.75
N ILE A 95 -6.78 -5.35 5.02
CA ILE A 95 -7.95 -4.63 4.49
C ILE A 95 -8.84 -4.17 5.62
N CYS A 96 -9.35 -2.96 5.55
CA CYS A 96 -10.32 -2.43 6.48
C CYS A 96 -11.24 -1.38 5.81
N THR A 97 -12.24 -0.91 6.55
CA THR A 97 -13.01 0.28 6.17
C THR A 97 -12.21 1.53 6.52
N PRO A 98 -12.11 2.54 5.65
CA PRO A 98 -11.43 3.78 6.00
C PRO A 98 -12.11 4.46 7.19
N GLY A 99 -11.31 4.99 8.11
CA GLY A 99 -11.75 5.91 9.14
C GLY A 99 -12.05 7.30 8.56
N GLN A 100 -12.46 8.25 9.40
CA GLN A 100 -12.71 9.62 8.99
C GLN A 100 -11.44 10.23 8.36
N LEU A 101 -11.56 10.70 7.14
CA LEU A 101 -10.47 11.38 6.43
C LEU A 101 -10.32 12.80 6.99
N SER A 102 -9.09 13.14 7.37
CA SER A 102 -8.70 14.48 7.79
C SER A 102 -8.77 15.49 6.63
N THR A 103 -8.57 16.76 6.93
CA THR A 103 -8.44 17.79 5.89
C THR A 103 -7.24 17.51 4.97
N ASP A 104 -6.12 17.01 5.54
CA ASP A 104 -4.93 16.68 4.77
C ASP A 104 -5.13 15.45 3.90
N ASP A 105 -5.83 14.40 4.39
CA ASP A 105 -6.20 13.23 3.58
C ASP A 105 -7.05 13.61 2.36
N LYS A 106 -7.87 14.65 2.47
CA LYS A 106 -8.75 15.11 1.39
C LYS A 106 -8.07 16.03 0.38
N LYS A 107 -6.82 16.48 0.64
CA LYS A 107 -6.05 17.24 -0.35
C LYS A 107 -5.84 16.38 -1.60
N ASN A 108 -6.05 16.98 -2.77
CA ASN A 108 -5.88 16.35 -4.08
C ASN A 108 -6.74 15.10 -4.33
N ILE A 109 -7.68 14.76 -3.46
CA ILE A 109 -8.47 13.52 -3.59
C ILE A 109 -9.31 13.53 -4.88
N GLU A 110 -9.84 14.69 -5.28
CA GLU A 110 -10.65 14.82 -6.49
C GLU A 110 -9.81 14.66 -7.75
N ASP A 111 -8.57 15.17 -7.74
CA ASP A 111 -7.66 15.07 -8.89
C ASP A 111 -7.05 13.66 -9.04
N VAL A 112 -6.72 13.02 -7.91
CA VAL A 112 -6.01 11.73 -7.90
C VAL A 112 -6.97 10.55 -7.89
N CYS A 113 -8.14 10.68 -7.24
CA CYS A 113 -9.10 9.61 -7.01
C CYS A 113 -10.38 9.74 -7.86
N ASP A 114 -10.41 10.64 -8.85
CA ASP A 114 -11.59 10.93 -9.69
C ASP A 114 -12.26 9.66 -10.24
N ASN A 115 -11.47 8.69 -10.69
CA ASN A 115 -11.94 7.43 -11.25
C ASN A 115 -12.76 6.57 -10.28
N ILE A 116 -12.44 6.60 -8.97
CA ILE A 116 -13.20 5.84 -7.98
C ILE A 116 -14.33 6.65 -7.37
N LEU A 117 -14.23 7.99 -7.35
CA LEU A 117 -15.26 8.87 -6.83
C LEU A 117 -16.44 9.02 -7.80
N SER A 118 -16.16 9.16 -9.10
CA SER A 118 -17.17 9.32 -10.14
C SER A 118 -18.06 8.09 -10.35
N GLU A 119 -17.53 6.90 -10.18
CA GLU A 119 -18.26 5.66 -10.40
C GLU A 119 -19.10 5.19 -9.18
N VAL A 120 -19.06 5.88 -8.03
CA VAL A 120 -19.83 5.51 -6.83
C VAL A 120 -21.28 6.00 -6.91
N SER A 121 -21.61 6.84 -7.86
CA SER A 121 -22.96 7.29 -8.14
C SER A 121 -23.78 6.20 -8.88
N ASP A 122 -24.10 5.09 -8.20
CA ASP A 122 -25.04 4.10 -8.70
C ASP A 122 -26.47 4.65 -8.58
N GLY A 123 -26.98 5.26 -9.66
CA GLY A 123 -28.41 5.48 -9.90
C GLY A 123 -29.08 6.58 -9.09
N ALA A 124 -29.52 7.58 -9.78
CA ALA A 124 -30.67 8.47 -9.61
C ALA A 124 -30.90 9.31 -8.33
N SER A 125 -30.22 9.12 -7.19
CA SER A 125 -30.50 9.98 -6.01
C SER A 125 -29.31 10.31 -5.12
N ASP A 126 -28.18 9.57 -5.19
CA ASP A 126 -27.01 9.87 -4.37
C ASP A 126 -26.00 10.69 -5.17
N GLY A 127 -25.86 11.96 -4.79
CA GLY A 127 -24.94 12.90 -5.41
C GLY A 127 -23.52 12.36 -5.52
N HIS A 128 -22.82 12.83 -6.54
CA HIS A 128 -21.41 12.52 -6.80
C HIS A 128 -20.54 12.61 -5.53
N VAL A 129 -19.76 11.56 -5.23
CA VAL A 129 -18.84 11.56 -4.09
C VAL A 129 -17.66 12.49 -4.39
N ASN A 130 -17.37 13.40 -3.46
CA ASN A 130 -16.30 14.40 -3.58
C ASN A 130 -15.63 14.63 -2.21
N SER A 131 -14.65 15.50 -2.14
CA SER A 131 -13.90 15.83 -0.94
C SER A 131 -14.77 16.31 0.24
N LYS A 132 -15.93 16.92 -0.04
CA LYS A 132 -16.84 17.47 0.99
C LYS A 132 -17.70 16.37 1.64
N ASN A 133 -18.14 15.38 0.85
CA ASN A 133 -19.09 14.36 1.31
C ASN A 133 -18.51 12.94 1.45
N ILE A 134 -17.24 12.72 1.12
CA ILE A 134 -16.61 11.39 1.17
C ILE A 134 -16.71 10.74 2.56
N ASN A 135 -16.60 11.54 3.62
CA ASN A 135 -16.69 11.03 4.98
C ASN A 135 -18.08 10.45 5.34
N ASN A 136 -19.13 10.81 4.59
CA ASN A 136 -20.46 10.24 4.72
C ASN A 136 -20.66 8.98 3.86
N ASN A 137 -19.67 8.63 3.03
CA ASN A 137 -19.71 7.53 2.07
C ASN A 137 -18.58 6.50 2.25
N LEU A 138 -17.93 6.48 3.42
CA LEU A 138 -16.74 5.64 3.66
C LEU A 138 -17.02 4.14 3.60
N ASP A 139 -18.24 3.71 3.84
CA ASP A 139 -18.70 2.34 3.71
C ASP A 139 -18.67 1.81 2.27
N LYS A 140 -18.76 2.70 1.28
CA LYS A 140 -18.64 2.38 -0.14
C LYS A 140 -17.20 2.02 -0.55
N PHE A 141 -16.21 2.29 0.33
CA PHE A 141 -14.79 2.07 0.09
C PHE A 141 -14.16 1.06 1.04
N LYS A 142 -13.03 0.54 0.63
CA LYS A 142 -12.05 -0.17 1.45
C LYS A 142 -10.67 0.46 1.27
N ILE A 143 -9.84 0.28 2.26
CA ILE A 143 -8.41 0.54 2.15
C ILE A 143 -7.64 -0.76 2.28
N ILE A 144 -6.70 -0.96 1.36
CA ILE A 144 -5.72 -2.03 1.42
C ILE A 144 -4.43 -1.38 1.89
N ASN A 145 -4.03 -1.68 3.12
CA ASN A 145 -2.77 -1.20 3.70
C ASN A 145 -1.65 -2.16 3.37
N MET A 146 -0.53 -1.64 2.88
CA MET A 146 0.63 -2.42 2.48
C MET A 146 1.92 -1.68 2.82
N PRO A 147 3.06 -2.39 2.98
CA PRO A 147 4.36 -1.75 3.15
C PRO A 147 4.64 -0.77 2.03
N GLU A 148 5.22 0.38 2.40
CA GLU A 148 5.71 1.33 1.43
C GLU A 148 6.94 0.77 0.72
N LEU A 149 6.92 0.77 -0.60
CA LEU A 149 8.07 0.44 -1.44
C LEU A 149 8.73 1.70 -1.98
N SER A 150 9.93 1.57 -2.55
CA SER A 150 10.72 2.71 -3.01
C SER A 150 10.13 3.35 -4.27
N ILE A 151 10.40 2.78 -5.41
CA ILE A 151 10.09 3.35 -6.71
C ILE A 151 9.79 2.21 -7.69
N SER A 152 8.85 2.39 -8.61
CA SER A 152 8.64 1.42 -9.67
C SER A 152 9.81 1.37 -10.64
N LEU A 153 10.01 0.24 -11.29
CA LEU A 153 11.05 0.07 -12.29
C LEU A 153 10.92 1.10 -13.43
N THR A 154 9.70 1.41 -13.87
CA THR A 154 9.43 2.48 -14.83
C THR A 154 9.97 3.82 -14.37
N ASN A 155 9.66 4.21 -13.15
CA ASN A 155 10.10 5.49 -12.60
C ASN A 155 11.59 5.52 -12.30
N TYR A 156 12.16 4.40 -11.89
CA TYR A 156 13.61 4.27 -11.68
C TYR A 156 14.36 4.53 -12.98
N ILE A 157 13.97 3.87 -14.08
CA ILE A 157 14.60 4.04 -15.40
C ILE A 157 14.45 5.48 -15.93
N LYS A 158 13.32 6.14 -15.66
CA LYS A 158 13.07 7.52 -16.13
C LYS A 158 13.82 8.59 -15.33
N LYS A 159 14.02 8.39 -14.03
CA LYS A 159 14.54 9.44 -13.12
C LYS A 159 16.02 9.36 -12.84
N THR A 160 16.64 8.20 -13.02
CA THR A 160 18.01 7.94 -12.61
C THR A 160 18.93 7.87 -13.84
N LYS A 161 20.11 8.49 -13.74
CA LYS A 161 21.19 8.20 -14.70
C LYS A 161 21.67 6.79 -14.39
N ILE A 162 21.22 5.83 -15.16
CA ILE A 162 21.51 4.42 -14.93
C ILE A 162 22.93 4.13 -15.41
N THR A 163 23.73 3.55 -14.54
CA THR A 163 25.08 3.08 -14.87
C THR A 163 25.00 1.73 -15.60
N PRO A 164 26.04 1.37 -16.39
CA PRO A 164 26.11 0.03 -17.02
C PRO A 164 25.97 -1.12 -16.00
N ILE A 165 26.52 -0.96 -14.81
CA ILE A 165 26.42 -1.96 -13.73
C ILE A 165 24.98 -2.14 -13.26
N GLU A 166 24.25 -1.05 -13.10
CA GLU A 166 22.83 -1.10 -12.72
C GLU A 166 21.96 -1.72 -13.82
N ILE A 167 22.26 -1.45 -15.09
CA ILE A 167 21.59 -2.10 -16.22
C ILE A 167 21.78 -3.62 -16.14
N ILE A 168 23.01 -4.08 -15.94
CA ILE A 168 23.32 -5.50 -15.80
C ILE A 168 22.56 -6.10 -14.61
N ARG A 169 22.54 -5.41 -13.46
CA ARG A 169 21.80 -5.86 -12.27
C ARG A 169 20.30 -6.00 -12.55
N ILE A 170 19.68 -4.99 -13.16
CA ILE A 170 18.25 -5.01 -13.50
C ILE A 170 17.95 -6.14 -14.49
N ASN A 171 18.77 -6.31 -15.52
CA ASN A 171 18.62 -7.40 -16.49
C ASN A 171 18.68 -8.77 -15.83
N ASN A 172 19.63 -8.99 -14.92
CA ASN A 172 19.73 -10.25 -14.18
C ASN A 172 18.48 -10.53 -13.34
N ILE A 173 17.92 -9.51 -12.67
CA ILE A 173 16.66 -9.65 -11.92
C ILE A 173 15.50 -9.99 -12.86
N ILE A 174 15.39 -9.33 -14.02
CA ILE A 174 14.34 -9.59 -15.00
C ILE A 174 14.48 -11.03 -15.57
N ILE A 175 15.69 -11.47 -15.86
CA ILE A 175 15.97 -12.84 -16.31
C ILE A 175 15.52 -13.84 -15.24
N GLU A 176 15.83 -13.59 -13.96
CA GLU A 176 15.37 -14.42 -12.83
C GLU A 176 13.85 -14.50 -12.77
N TYR A 177 13.14 -13.36 -12.92
CA TYR A 177 11.68 -13.35 -12.99
C TYR A 177 11.14 -14.23 -14.11
N ILE A 178 11.66 -14.09 -15.33
CA ILE A 178 11.16 -14.79 -16.51
C ILE A 178 11.49 -16.29 -16.44
N SER A 179 12.70 -16.62 -15.98
CA SER A 179 13.20 -18.00 -16.04
C SER A 179 12.77 -18.86 -14.85
N ASN A 180 12.57 -18.26 -13.67
CA ASN A 180 12.36 -19.02 -12.44
C ASN A 180 11.07 -18.62 -11.71
N VAL A 181 10.81 -17.29 -11.52
CA VAL A 181 9.74 -16.82 -10.64
C VAL A 181 8.36 -17.00 -11.30
N ILE A 182 8.21 -16.53 -12.54
CA ILE A 182 6.93 -16.64 -13.29
C ILE A 182 6.57 -18.10 -13.58
N PRO A 183 7.49 -18.98 -14.05
CA PRO A 183 7.20 -20.39 -14.23
C PRO A 183 6.73 -21.08 -12.95
N GLU A 184 7.31 -20.75 -11.79
CA GLU A 184 6.86 -21.32 -10.51
C GLU A 184 5.46 -20.85 -10.12
N LEU A 185 5.10 -19.59 -10.37
CA LEU A 185 3.72 -19.14 -10.21
C LEU A 185 2.77 -19.94 -11.10
N TYR A 186 3.11 -20.05 -12.39
CA TYR A 186 2.28 -20.76 -13.37
C TYR A 186 2.09 -22.24 -13.03
N LYS A 187 3.15 -22.96 -12.65
CA LYS A 187 3.08 -24.36 -12.18
C LYS A 187 2.14 -24.52 -11.00
N ASN A 188 2.02 -23.50 -10.16
CA ASN A 188 1.12 -23.45 -9.03
C ASN A 188 -0.26 -22.92 -9.40
N GLY A 189 -0.58 -22.79 -10.69
CA GLY A 189 -1.84 -22.29 -11.19
C GLY A 189 -2.13 -20.85 -10.77
N VAL A 190 -1.11 -19.99 -10.71
CA VAL A 190 -1.23 -18.56 -10.44
C VAL A 190 -0.77 -17.78 -11.65
N ILE A 191 -1.65 -16.96 -12.20
CA ILE A 191 -1.36 -16.03 -13.29
C ILE A 191 -1.57 -14.62 -12.77
N HIS A 192 -0.55 -13.76 -12.82
CA HIS A 192 -0.66 -12.39 -12.30
C HIS A 192 -1.60 -11.50 -13.14
N GLY A 193 -1.60 -11.68 -14.45
CA GLY A 193 -2.48 -10.95 -15.37
C GLY A 193 -2.08 -9.51 -15.72
N ASP A 194 -1.14 -8.89 -14.97
CA ASP A 194 -0.69 -7.51 -15.23
C ASP A 194 0.80 -7.29 -14.92
N ILE A 195 1.68 -8.18 -15.43
CA ILE A 195 3.12 -8.02 -15.24
C ILE A 195 3.64 -6.92 -16.16
N LYS A 196 4.10 -5.83 -15.55
CA LYS A 196 4.68 -4.67 -16.24
C LYS A 196 5.66 -3.93 -15.33
N ALA A 197 6.51 -3.08 -15.89
CA ALA A 197 7.53 -2.34 -15.15
C ALA A 197 6.95 -1.41 -14.05
N ASP A 198 5.69 -0.95 -14.21
CA ASP A 198 5.01 -0.16 -13.17
C ASP A 198 4.61 -1.00 -11.95
N ASN A 199 4.37 -2.30 -12.14
CA ASN A 199 4.02 -3.24 -11.09
C ASN A 199 5.23 -4.00 -10.52
N LEU A 200 6.45 -3.63 -10.92
CA LEU A 200 7.71 -4.06 -10.33
C LEU A 200 8.29 -2.90 -9.53
N MET A 201 8.32 -3.03 -8.21
CA MET A 201 8.80 -1.97 -7.32
C MET A 201 10.02 -2.39 -6.52
N PHE A 202 10.96 -1.47 -6.36
CA PHE A 202 12.12 -1.70 -5.50
C PHE A 202 11.72 -1.69 -4.02
N ASP A 203 12.19 -2.69 -3.29
CA ASP A 203 12.15 -2.71 -1.83
C ASP A 203 13.30 -1.84 -1.28
N HIS A 204 12.97 -0.91 -0.39
CA HIS A 204 13.94 -0.03 0.27
C HIS A 204 14.99 -0.80 1.08
N SER A 205 14.63 -1.95 1.64
CA SER A 205 15.47 -2.67 2.61
C SER A 205 16.59 -3.47 1.96
N ASN A 206 16.35 -4.02 0.78
CA ASN A 206 17.27 -4.98 0.14
C ASN A 206 17.52 -4.71 -1.36
N GLY A 207 16.82 -3.75 -1.95
CA GLY A 207 16.92 -3.39 -3.36
C GLY A 207 16.39 -4.45 -4.33
N ASN A 208 15.65 -5.45 -3.85
CA ASN A 208 14.97 -6.41 -4.71
C ASN A 208 13.79 -5.73 -5.43
N LEU A 209 13.42 -6.27 -6.60
CA LEU A 209 12.18 -5.93 -7.26
C LEU A 209 11.07 -6.84 -6.73
N LEU A 210 9.97 -6.25 -6.28
CA LEU A 210 8.77 -6.93 -5.81
C LEU A 210 7.64 -6.74 -6.81
N LEU A 211 6.95 -7.82 -7.13
CA LEU A 211 5.73 -7.80 -7.93
C LEU A 211 4.55 -7.41 -7.03
N ILE A 212 3.78 -6.41 -7.46
CA ILE A 212 2.64 -5.83 -6.74
C ILE A 212 1.39 -5.83 -7.62
N ASP A 213 0.25 -5.45 -7.06
CA ASP A 213 -1.05 -5.25 -7.73
C ASP A 213 -1.63 -6.54 -8.35
N TRP A 214 -2.09 -7.42 -7.47
CA TRP A 214 -2.70 -8.72 -7.79
C TRP A 214 -4.18 -8.65 -8.20
N GLY A 215 -4.70 -7.45 -8.46
CA GLY A 215 -6.12 -7.22 -8.75
C GLY A 215 -6.65 -7.87 -10.03
N LEU A 216 -5.78 -8.21 -10.97
CA LEU A 216 -6.10 -8.89 -12.25
C LEU A 216 -5.64 -10.35 -12.29
N SER A 217 -5.29 -10.93 -11.14
CA SER A 217 -4.78 -12.30 -11.09
C SER A 217 -5.87 -13.35 -11.32
N TYR A 218 -5.44 -14.53 -11.77
CA TYR A 218 -6.24 -15.74 -11.94
C TYR A 218 -5.64 -16.88 -11.12
N LEU A 219 -6.53 -17.77 -10.60
CA LEU A 219 -6.18 -18.91 -9.74
C LEU A 219 -6.81 -20.22 -10.25
#